data_e7683b592163ff793e9c4b382197b654
#
_entry.id   e7683b592163ff793e9c4b382197b654
#
_cell.length_a   1.000
_cell.length_b   1.000
_cell.length_c   1.000
_cell.angle_alpha   90.00
_cell.angle_beta   90.00
_cell.angle_gamma   90.00
#
_symmetry.space_group_name_H-M   'P 1'
#
loop_
_entity.id
_entity.type
_entity.pdbx_description
1 polymer ?
#
loop_
_entity_poly.entity_id
_entity_poly.type
_entity_poly.pdbx_seq_one_letter_code
_entity_poly.pdbx_strand_id
1 'polypeptide(L)'
;MRTDHLLFGAAYYLEYLPYDRLETDMEMMERAGMNTIRIAESTWSTLEPSDGVFDFTCIDRMVQAAAKHHLSVIIGTPTYAIPTWLARKYPDILAVTANGQELYGHRQNMDITHPATVITPSASSAP
;
A
#
# COMPACT_ATOMS: atom_id res chain seq x y z
N MET A 1 11.55 7.08 -14.51
CA MET A 1 11.80 8.05 -13.44
C MET A 1 13.11 8.76 -13.77
N ARG A 2 13.11 10.08 -13.91
CA ARG A 2 14.35 10.83 -14.10
C ARG A 2 15.01 10.98 -12.73
N THR A 3 16.26 10.59 -12.61
CA THR A 3 17.02 10.61 -11.34
C THR A 3 18.10 11.72 -11.34
N ASP A 4 17.85 12.77 -12.12
CA ASP A 4 18.76 13.90 -12.30
C ASP A 4 18.60 14.99 -11.22
N HIS A 5 17.69 14.77 -10.25
CA HIS A 5 17.48 15.68 -9.12
C HIS A 5 17.20 14.89 -7.83
N LEU A 6 17.47 15.55 -6.70
CA LEU A 6 17.21 15.00 -5.37
C LEU A 6 15.70 14.83 -5.15
N LEU A 7 15.30 13.64 -4.70
CA LEU A 7 13.93 13.40 -4.24
C LEU A 7 13.81 13.86 -2.78
N PHE A 8 12.89 14.78 -2.55
CA PHE A 8 12.55 15.30 -1.22
C PHE A 8 11.04 15.16 -1.00
N GLY A 9 10.63 14.43 0.03
CA GLY A 9 9.22 14.17 0.28
C GLY A 9 8.97 13.31 1.50
N ALA A 10 7.75 12.79 1.60
CA ALA A 10 7.29 12.01 2.74
C ALA A 10 6.46 10.79 2.32
N ALA A 11 6.34 9.81 3.23
CA ALA A 11 5.31 8.80 3.14
C ALA A 11 3.95 9.44 3.48
N TYR A 12 2.93 9.13 2.69
CA TYR A 12 1.60 9.68 2.85
C TYR A 12 0.56 8.55 2.96
N TYR A 13 -0.23 8.58 4.02
CA TYR A 13 -1.17 7.54 4.40
C TYR A 13 -2.58 8.10 4.51
N LEU A 14 -3.24 8.31 3.37
CA LEU A 14 -4.61 8.82 3.29
C LEU A 14 -5.59 7.95 4.09
N GLU A 15 -5.36 6.64 4.11
CA GLU A 15 -6.17 5.64 4.80
C GLU A 15 -6.21 5.78 6.33
N TYR A 16 -5.27 6.51 6.92
CA TYR A 16 -5.23 6.77 8.37
C TYR A 16 -5.82 8.12 8.78
N LEU A 17 -6.24 8.92 7.80
CA LEU A 17 -6.80 10.24 8.08
C LEU A 17 -8.29 10.15 8.37
N PRO A 18 -8.80 10.85 9.41
CA PRO A 18 -10.19 10.75 9.82
C PRO A 18 -11.15 11.52 8.89
N TYR A 19 -10.64 12.32 7.97
CA TYR A 19 -11.39 13.12 7.01
C TYR A 19 -10.57 13.40 5.76
N ASP A 20 -11.27 13.72 4.69
CA ASP A 20 -10.64 13.98 3.40
C ASP A 20 -9.92 15.34 3.42
N ARG A 21 -8.61 15.30 3.35
CA ARG A 21 -7.73 16.47 3.27
C ARG A 21 -6.66 16.36 2.18
N LEU A 22 -6.85 15.42 1.26
CA LEU A 22 -5.88 15.07 0.24
C LEU A 22 -5.33 16.28 -0.53
N GLU A 23 -6.23 17.11 -1.08
CA GLU A 23 -5.82 18.31 -1.85
C GLU A 23 -5.04 19.31 -0.99
N THR A 24 -5.50 19.55 0.24
CA THR A 24 -4.82 20.45 1.18
C THR A 24 -3.42 19.97 1.52
N ASP A 25 -3.25 18.66 1.76
CA ASP A 25 -1.96 18.10 2.11
C ASP A 25 -1.00 18.14 0.92
N MET A 26 -1.47 17.85 -0.31
CA MET A 26 -0.63 17.96 -1.51
C MET A 26 -0.19 19.40 -1.76
N GLU A 27 -1.08 20.38 -1.60
CA GLU A 27 -0.73 21.81 -1.70
C GLU A 27 0.32 22.19 -0.64
N MET A 28 0.16 21.73 0.60
CA MET A 28 1.14 22.00 1.67
C MET A 28 2.51 21.41 1.37
N MET A 29 2.56 20.18 0.83
CA MET A 29 3.81 19.52 0.43
C MET A 29 4.49 20.27 -0.71
N GLU A 30 3.75 20.66 -1.75
CA GLU A 30 4.25 21.46 -2.86
C GLU A 30 4.84 22.80 -2.36
N ARG A 31 4.11 23.52 -1.49
CA ARG A 31 4.59 24.78 -0.88
C ARG A 31 5.81 24.60 0.02
N ALA A 32 5.99 23.42 0.62
CA ALA A 32 7.19 23.08 1.38
C ALA A 32 8.39 22.68 0.49
N GLY A 33 8.23 22.71 -0.83
CA GLY A 33 9.28 22.34 -1.79
C GLY A 33 9.47 20.83 -1.93
N MET A 34 8.54 20.02 -1.46
CA MET A 34 8.56 18.57 -1.72
C MET A 34 8.28 18.29 -3.19
N ASN A 35 8.88 17.24 -3.72
CA ASN A 35 8.74 16.83 -5.11
C ASN A 35 8.37 15.36 -5.27
N THR A 36 8.16 14.64 -4.15
CA THR A 36 7.79 13.22 -4.18
C THR A 36 6.97 12.83 -2.96
N ILE A 37 6.08 11.85 -3.14
CA ILE A 37 5.38 11.15 -2.07
C ILE A 37 5.52 9.64 -2.23
N ARG A 38 5.46 8.92 -1.12
CA ARG A 38 5.40 7.46 -1.10
C ARG A 38 4.07 7.01 -0.51
N ILE A 39 3.35 6.14 -1.22
CA ILE A 39 1.98 5.71 -0.90
C ILE A 39 1.82 4.19 -0.99
N ALA A 40 0.70 3.67 -0.55
CA ALA A 40 0.17 2.33 -0.78
C ALA A 40 0.77 1.19 0.04
N GLU A 41 1.74 1.39 0.90
CA GLU A 41 2.43 0.30 1.61
C GLU A 41 1.54 -0.54 2.53
N SER A 42 0.46 0.04 3.07
CA SER A 42 -0.42 -0.62 4.06
C SER A 42 -1.82 -0.86 3.53
N THR A 43 -2.03 -0.78 2.21
CA THR A 43 -3.36 -0.68 1.61
C THR A 43 -3.87 -1.97 0.97
N TRP A 44 -3.25 -3.14 1.20
CA TRP A 44 -3.69 -4.37 0.54
C TRP A 44 -5.18 -4.67 0.78
N SER A 45 -5.65 -4.55 2.03
CA SER A 45 -7.08 -4.74 2.33
C SER A 45 -8.01 -3.76 1.62
N THR A 46 -7.52 -2.56 1.29
CA THR A 46 -8.28 -1.55 0.53
C THR A 46 -8.25 -1.85 -0.95
N LEU A 47 -7.08 -2.25 -1.48
CA LEU A 47 -6.88 -2.54 -2.89
C LEU A 47 -7.49 -3.87 -3.33
N GLU A 48 -7.59 -4.82 -2.40
CA GLU A 48 -8.17 -6.14 -2.62
C GLU A 48 -9.05 -6.51 -1.41
N PRO A 49 -10.27 -5.95 -1.31
CA PRO A 49 -11.18 -6.16 -0.19
C PRO A 49 -11.67 -7.61 -0.07
N SER A 50 -11.64 -8.37 -1.15
CA SER A 50 -11.86 -9.82 -1.18
C SER A 50 -11.03 -10.46 -2.29
N ASP A 51 -10.79 -11.75 -2.18
CA ASP A 51 -9.95 -12.54 -3.07
C ASP A 51 -10.28 -12.30 -4.57
N GLY A 52 -9.33 -11.74 -5.31
CA GLY A 52 -9.46 -11.43 -6.74
C GLY A 52 -10.33 -10.21 -7.10
N VAL A 53 -10.85 -9.49 -6.11
CA VAL A 53 -11.63 -8.25 -6.33
C VAL A 53 -10.76 -7.05 -6.03
N PHE A 54 -10.44 -6.26 -7.04
CA PHE A 54 -9.55 -5.12 -6.92
C PHE A 54 -10.29 -3.78 -6.99
N ASP A 55 -9.91 -2.85 -6.10
CA ASP A 55 -10.37 -1.46 -6.07
C ASP A 55 -9.18 -0.51 -5.92
N PHE A 56 -8.85 0.18 -6.99
CA PHE A 56 -7.74 1.14 -7.03
C PHE A 56 -8.19 2.60 -6.84
N THR A 57 -9.46 2.85 -6.54
CA THR A 57 -10.03 4.20 -6.44
C THR A 57 -9.24 5.11 -5.51
N CYS A 58 -8.80 4.60 -4.36
CA CYS A 58 -8.01 5.37 -3.39
C CYS A 58 -6.64 5.76 -3.97
N ILE A 59 -5.96 4.82 -4.64
CA ILE A 59 -4.64 5.06 -5.24
C ILE A 59 -4.76 6.03 -6.41
N ASP A 60 -5.76 5.86 -7.28
CA ASP A 60 -5.99 6.73 -8.42
C ASP A 60 -6.19 8.19 -7.97
N ARG A 61 -6.98 8.41 -6.91
CA ARG A 61 -7.18 9.73 -6.32
C ARG A 61 -5.85 10.35 -5.85
N MET A 62 -5.02 9.59 -5.13
CA MET A 62 -3.72 10.07 -4.65
C MET A 62 -2.77 10.38 -5.79
N VAL A 63 -2.70 9.54 -6.82
CA VAL A 63 -1.85 9.75 -7.99
C VAL A 63 -2.29 10.99 -8.79
N GLN A 64 -3.60 11.19 -8.98
CA GLN A 64 -4.14 12.37 -9.66
C GLN A 64 -3.85 13.66 -8.87
N ALA A 65 -4.05 13.65 -7.57
CA ALA A 65 -3.74 14.80 -6.72
C ALA A 65 -2.24 15.11 -6.72
N ALA A 66 -1.37 14.11 -6.60
CA ALA A 66 0.06 14.28 -6.69
C ALA A 66 0.51 14.87 -8.03
N ALA A 67 -0.05 14.38 -9.14
CA ALA A 67 0.25 14.90 -10.47
C ALA A 67 -0.14 16.38 -10.63
N LYS A 68 -1.30 16.78 -10.09
CA LYS A 68 -1.78 18.17 -10.09
C LYS A 68 -0.83 19.11 -9.34
N HIS A 69 -0.19 18.61 -8.27
CA HIS A 69 0.76 19.35 -7.42
C HIS A 69 2.23 19.06 -7.76
N HIS A 70 2.52 18.54 -8.94
CA HIS A 70 3.88 18.29 -9.46
C HIS A 70 4.72 17.34 -8.59
N LEU A 71 4.07 16.48 -7.79
CA LEU A 71 4.74 15.49 -6.96
C LEU A 71 4.91 14.16 -7.72
N SER A 72 6.12 13.63 -7.71
CA SER A 72 6.39 12.26 -8.16
C SER A 72 5.83 11.26 -7.15
N VAL A 73 5.37 10.11 -7.63
CA VAL A 73 4.79 9.08 -6.75
C VAL A 73 5.67 7.84 -6.72
N ILE A 74 6.00 7.39 -5.51
CA ILE A 74 6.59 6.08 -5.25
C ILE A 74 5.46 5.19 -4.69
N ILE A 75 5.11 4.14 -5.42
CA ILE A 75 4.13 3.17 -4.97
C ILE A 75 4.85 2.03 -4.26
N GLY A 76 4.59 1.90 -2.95
CA GLY A 76 5.04 0.76 -2.15
C GLY A 76 4.12 -0.45 -2.39
N THR A 77 4.70 -1.64 -2.55
CA THR A 77 3.90 -2.86 -2.60
C THR A 77 3.35 -3.17 -1.21
N PRO A 78 2.05 -3.46 -1.06
CA PRO A 78 1.42 -3.62 0.25
C PRO A 78 1.66 -5.00 0.89
N THR A 79 2.64 -5.72 0.43
CA THR A 79 2.86 -7.16 0.69
C THR A 79 3.11 -7.53 2.15
N TYR A 80 3.47 -6.58 3.00
CA TYR A 80 3.71 -6.89 4.42
C TYR A 80 2.43 -6.80 5.30
N ALA A 81 1.38 -6.17 4.81
CA ALA A 81 0.13 -5.95 5.54
C ALA A 81 -1.00 -6.75 4.88
N ILE A 82 -1.05 -8.05 5.16
CA ILE A 82 -2.01 -8.95 4.52
C ILE A 82 -3.46 -8.60 4.84
N PRO A 83 -4.39 -8.77 3.89
CA PRO A 83 -5.80 -8.54 4.13
C PRO A 83 -6.43 -9.62 5.01
N THR A 84 -7.51 -9.26 5.70
CA THR A 84 -8.23 -10.16 6.60
C THR A 84 -8.71 -11.44 5.91
N TRP A 85 -9.16 -11.34 4.66
CA TRP A 85 -9.62 -12.49 3.90
C TRP A 85 -8.50 -13.51 3.66
N LEU A 86 -7.26 -13.05 3.44
CA LEU A 86 -6.09 -13.91 3.23
C LEU A 86 -5.73 -14.67 4.51
N ALA A 87 -5.70 -13.98 5.66
CA ALA A 87 -5.45 -14.60 6.96
C ALA A 87 -6.56 -15.60 7.36
N ARG A 88 -7.82 -15.37 6.94
CA ARG A 88 -8.91 -16.32 7.15
C ARG A 88 -8.81 -17.54 6.23
N LYS A 89 -8.39 -17.33 4.98
CA LYS A 89 -8.24 -18.39 3.98
C LYS A 89 -7.04 -19.30 4.30
N TYR A 90 -5.98 -18.74 4.83
CA TYR A 90 -4.73 -19.41 5.20
C TYR A 90 -4.32 -19.02 6.63
N PRO A 91 -4.88 -19.63 7.69
CA PRO A 91 -4.55 -19.26 9.07
C PRO A 91 -3.08 -19.50 9.43
N ASP A 92 -2.41 -20.41 8.74
CA ASP A 92 -0.99 -20.73 8.89
C ASP A 92 -0.05 -19.75 8.21
N ILE A 93 -0.58 -18.71 7.51
CA ILE A 93 0.21 -17.65 6.90
C ILE A 93 0.85 -16.71 7.94
N LEU A 94 0.34 -16.70 9.17
CA LEU A 94 0.86 -15.83 10.22
C LEU A 94 2.22 -16.33 10.72
N ALA A 95 3.15 -15.39 10.92
CA ALA A 95 4.51 -15.71 11.35
C ALA A 95 4.51 -16.49 12.67
N VAL A 96 5.46 -17.43 12.78
CA VAL A 96 5.68 -18.20 14.00
C VAL A 96 6.96 -17.73 14.67
N THR A 97 6.85 -17.33 15.92
CA THR A 97 7.96 -16.88 16.77
C THR A 97 8.25 -17.90 17.88
N ALA A 98 9.25 -17.64 18.70
CA ALA A 98 9.54 -18.46 19.87
C ALA A 98 8.36 -18.53 20.87
N ASN A 99 7.46 -17.54 20.84
CA ASN A 99 6.26 -17.45 21.69
C ASN A 99 5.00 -18.07 21.06
N GLY A 100 5.12 -18.65 19.88
CA GLY A 100 4.02 -19.21 19.09
C GLY A 100 3.67 -18.39 17.87
N GLN A 101 2.50 -18.65 17.29
CA GLN A 101 2.02 -17.95 16.12
C GLN A 101 1.60 -16.52 16.47
N GLU A 102 1.98 -15.55 15.64
CA GLU A 102 1.59 -14.16 15.78
C GLU A 102 0.08 -13.97 15.57
N LEU A 103 -0.47 -12.93 16.22
CA LEU A 103 -1.88 -12.56 16.04
C LEU A 103 -2.04 -11.63 14.83
N TYR A 104 -3.14 -11.80 14.12
CA TYR A 104 -3.52 -10.87 13.05
C TYR A 104 -3.70 -9.44 13.61
N GLY A 105 -3.29 -8.46 12.82
CA GLY A 105 -3.45 -7.03 13.16
C GLY A 105 -2.16 -6.29 13.44
N HIS A 106 -1.04 -6.97 13.57
CA HIS A 106 0.27 -6.36 13.68
C HIS A 106 0.90 -6.18 12.29
N ARG A 107 1.76 -5.19 12.13
CA ARG A 107 2.57 -5.04 10.92
C ARG A 107 3.55 -6.21 10.78
N GLN A 108 3.74 -6.69 9.56
CA GLN A 108 4.73 -7.74 9.24
C GLN A 108 4.52 -9.03 10.04
N ASN A 109 3.28 -9.39 10.26
CA ASN A 109 2.93 -10.58 11.03
C ASN A 109 2.75 -11.85 10.19
N MET A 110 3.08 -11.81 8.90
CA MET A 110 3.01 -12.97 8.03
C MET A 110 4.36 -13.63 7.82
N ASP A 111 4.33 -14.93 7.53
CA ASP A 111 5.47 -15.67 7.00
C ASP A 111 5.64 -15.32 5.51
N ILE A 112 6.70 -14.59 5.19
CA ILE A 112 7.01 -14.17 3.82
C ILE A 112 7.40 -15.34 2.91
N THR A 113 7.69 -16.52 3.49
CA THR A 113 8.02 -17.74 2.75
C THR A 113 6.80 -18.63 2.48
N HIS A 114 5.65 -18.31 3.07
CA HIS A 114 4.43 -19.07 2.87
C HIS A 114 3.98 -19.01 1.40
N PRO A 115 3.61 -20.14 0.77
CA PRO A 115 3.25 -20.17 -0.65
C PRO A 115 2.16 -19.17 -1.07
N ALA A 116 1.21 -18.88 -0.18
CA ALA A 116 0.15 -17.91 -0.44
C ALA A 116 0.61 -16.45 -0.40
N THR A 117 1.84 -16.14 0.10
CA THR A 117 2.43 -14.80 0.03
C THR A 117 3.06 -14.52 -1.33
N VAL A 118 3.46 -15.57 -2.03
CA VAL A 118 3.92 -15.50 -3.42
C VAL A 118 2.69 -15.50 -4.33
N ILE A 119 1.79 -14.54 -4.12
CA ILE A 119 0.76 -14.26 -5.11
C ILE A 119 1.48 -13.57 -6.27
N THR A 120 2.04 -14.38 -7.15
CA THR A 120 2.19 -13.96 -8.53
C THR A 120 0.78 -13.57 -8.96
N PRO A 121 0.52 -12.33 -9.41
CA PRO A 121 -0.66 -12.08 -10.19
C PRO A 121 -0.55 -13.08 -11.34
N SER A 122 -1.33 -14.13 -11.28
CA SER A 122 -1.49 -14.98 -12.45
C SER A 122 -2.15 -14.05 -13.46
N ALA A 123 -1.35 -13.52 -14.36
CA ALA A 123 -1.79 -13.08 -15.66
C ALA A 123 -2.34 -14.34 -16.37
N SER A 124 -3.36 -14.92 -15.77
CA SER A 124 -4.10 -16.04 -16.26
C SER A 124 -5.25 -15.47 -17.07
N SER A 125 -5.01 -15.51 -18.37
CA SER A 125 -6.04 -15.65 -19.39
C SER A 125 -7.13 -14.57 -19.40
N ALA A 126 -6.81 -13.47 -20.08
CA ALA A 126 -7.85 -12.91 -20.95
C ALA A 126 -8.13 -13.92 -22.07
N PRO A 127 -9.39 -14.16 -22.43
CA PRO A 127 -9.76 -14.98 -23.57
C PRO A 127 -9.33 -14.35 -24.89
#